data_131f399e515b10212bde7e5463de2607
#
_entry.id   131f399e515b10212bde7e5463de2607
#
_cell.length_a   1.000
_cell.length_b   1.000
_cell.length_c   1.000
_cell.angle_alpha   90.00
_cell.angle_beta   90.00
_cell.angle_gamma   90.00
#
_symmetry.space_group_name_H-M   'P 1'
#
loop_
_entity.id
_entity.type
_entity.pdbx_description
1 polymer ?
#
loop_
_entity_poly.entity_id
_entity_poly.type
_entity_poly.pdbx_seq_one_letter_code
_entity_poly.pdbx_strand_id
1 'polypeptide(L)'
;MAINRTPVLKRCRQLGLDPAVLGYSSKKESNRQPKRRRKESEYGMQLREKQKAKFVYGVLEKQFRGYFKRAKAMPGVTGDNLMQILESRLDNVVFRLGFAKTRKEARQIVTHGHIHVNGRRVDIPSFRVRPGDLVSVAPKAKELLLSLIHISEPTR
;
A
#
# COMPACT_ATOMS: atom_id res chain seq x y z
N MET A 1 11.70 -8.10 -10.60
CA MET A 1 11.16 -6.90 -9.90
C MET A 1 11.66 -6.91 -8.46
N ALA A 2 12.19 -5.81 -7.91
CA ALA A 2 12.67 -5.79 -6.52
C ALA A 2 11.48 -5.83 -5.54
N ILE A 3 11.45 -6.81 -4.66
CA ILE A 3 10.39 -7.05 -3.70
C ILE A 3 10.87 -6.67 -2.30
N ASN A 4 10.06 -5.93 -1.55
CA ASN A 4 10.33 -5.66 -0.14
C ASN A 4 9.98 -6.89 0.72
N ARG A 5 11.00 -7.60 1.22
CA ARG A 5 10.86 -8.80 2.06
C ARG A 5 10.95 -8.52 3.57
N THR A 6 10.97 -7.25 3.98
CA THR A 6 11.06 -6.91 5.41
C THR A 6 9.85 -7.44 6.20
N PRO A 7 10.07 -8.01 7.42
CA PRO A 7 8.97 -8.47 8.28
C PRO A 7 8.05 -7.31 8.66
N VAL A 8 6.76 -7.43 8.32
CA VAL A 8 5.79 -6.33 8.45
C VAL A 8 5.62 -5.88 9.89
N LEU A 9 5.36 -6.81 10.83
CA LEU A 9 5.11 -6.49 12.24
C LEU A 9 6.33 -5.84 12.91
N LYS A 10 7.55 -6.29 12.57
CA LYS A 10 8.80 -5.67 13.08
C LYS A 10 8.91 -4.22 12.58
N ARG A 11 8.61 -4.00 11.31
CA ARG A 11 8.70 -2.68 10.70
C ARG A 11 7.61 -1.72 11.22
N CYS A 12 6.38 -2.21 11.40
CA CYS A 12 5.29 -1.45 12.02
C CYS A 12 5.71 -0.92 13.40
N ARG A 13 6.23 -1.80 14.26
CA ARG A 13 6.71 -1.41 15.60
C ARG A 13 7.83 -0.37 15.54
N GLN A 14 8.75 -0.50 14.60
CA GLN A 14 9.87 0.44 14.42
C GLN A 14 9.36 1.83 13.99
N LEU A 15 8.35 1.88 13.13
CA LEU A 15 7.80 3.11 12.58
C LEU A 15 6.66 3.69 13.44
N GLY A 16 6.15 2.96 14.43
CA GLY A 16 5.00 3.36 15.23
C GLY A 16 3.69 3.33 14.44
N LEU A 17 3.54 2.35 13.54
CA LEU A 17 2.32 2.12 12.76
C LEU A 17 1.54 0.94 13.34
N ASP A 18 0.22 1.07 13.38
CA ASP A 18 -0.66 -0.06 13.70
C ASP A 18 -0.69 -1.04 12.51
N PRO A 19 -0.38 -2.33 12.74
CA PRO A 19 -0.50 -3.36 11.70
C PRO A 19 -1.89 -3.48 11.09
N ALA A 20 -2.96 -3.21 11.86
CA ALA A 20 -4.34 -3.28 11.39
C ALA A 20 -4.61 -2.33 10.21
N VAL A 21 -4.02 -1.14 10.22
CA VAL A 21 -4.12 -0.16 9.11
C VAL A 21 -3.56 -0.71 7.79
N LEU A 22 -2.67 -1.68 7.87
CA LEU A 22 -2.06 -2.34 6.70
C LEU A 22 -2.77 -3.66 6.34
N GLY A 23 -3.86 -4.03 7.05
CA GLY A 23 -4.60 -5.27 6.84
C GLY A 23 -3.96 -6.49 7.50
N TYR A 24 -3.04 -6.32 8.46
CA TYR A 24 -2.42 -7.43 9.18
C TYR A 24 -2.97 -7.56 10.60
N SER A 25 -3.41 -8.78 10.97
CA SER A 25 -3.80 -9.07 12.33
C SER A 25 -2.57 -9.17 13.25
N SER A 26 -2.58 -8.44 14.36
CA SER A 26 -1.59 -8.58 15.43
C SER A 26 -2.09 -9.64 16.43
N LYS A 27 -1.77 -10.92 16.19
CA LYS A 27 -2.20 -12.03 17.07
C LYS A 27 -1.45 -12.11 18.42
N LYS A 28 -0.41 -11.32 18.65
CA LYS A 28 0.37 -11.32 19.90
C LYS A 28 0.70 -9.89 20.30
N GLU A 29 0.13 -9.47 21.41
CA GLU A 29 0.70 -8.35 22.17
C GLU A 29 2.11 -8.76 22.60
N SER A 30 3.07 -7.97 22.16
CA SER A 30 4.44 -8.17 22.57
C SER A 30 4.58 -7.62 23.99
N ASN A 31 4.72 -8.47 25.01
CA ASN A 31 5.05 -8.10 26.39
C ASN A 31 6.45 -7.42 26.52
N ARG A 32 7.05 -7.06 25.42
CA ARG A 32 8.31 -6.31 25.43
C ARG A 32 8.02 -4.88 25.82
N GLN A 33 8.53 -4.50 26.98
CA GLN A 33 8.52 -3.10 27.41
C GLN A 33 9.13 -2.22 26.31
N PRO A 34 8.48 -1.08 25.99
CA PRO A 34 9.03 -0.14 25.02
C PRO A 34 10.38 0.35 25.52
N LYS A 35 11.46 0.03 24.80
CA LYS A 35 12.77 0.60 25.11
C LYS A 35 12.64 2.12 25.16
N ARG A 36 13.18 2.75 26.22
CA ARG A 36 13.28 4.22 26.31
C ARG A 36 13.82 4.76 24.98
N ARG A 37 12.99 5.50 24.26
CA ARG A 37 13.40 6.12 23.00
C ARG A 37 14.35 7.25 23.35
N ARG A 38 15.56 7.23 22.77
CA ARG A 38 16.44 8.41 22.77
C ARG A 38 15.68 9.59 22.18
N LYS A 39 15.94 10.81 22.68
CA LYS A 39 15.41 12.04 22.08
C LYS A 39 15.76 12.04 20.59
N GLU A 40 14.76 12.07 19.74
CA GLU A 40 14.93 11.96 18.29
C GLU A 40 15.27 13.35 17.74
N SER A 41 16.25 13.43 16.84
CA SER A 41 16.56 14.64 16.13
C SER A 41 15.47 15.01 15.14
N GLU A 42 15.35 16.28 14.79
CA GLU A 42 14.39 16.76 13.77
C GLU A 42 14.56 16.02 12.44
N TYR A 43 15.78 15.83 11.98
CA TYR A 43 16.09 15.01 10.82
C TYR A 43 15.58 13.56 10.96
N GLY A 44 15.72 12.99 12.14
CA GLY A 44 15.23 11.63 12.44
C GLY A 44 13.70 11.53 12.32
N MET A 45 12.97 12.54 12.81
CA MET A 45 11.51 12.62 12.69
C MET A 45 11.08 12.71 11.22
N GLN A 46 11.67 13.62 10.44
CA GLN A 46 11.37 13.78 9.02
C GLN A 46 11.67 12.51 8.23
N LEU A 47 12.81 11.86 8.52
CA LEU A 47 13.18 10.58 7.91
C LEU A 47 12.16 9.49 8.23
N ARG A 48 11.68 9.45 9.48
CA ARG A 48 10.67 8.46 9.92
C ARG A 48 9.36 8.65 9.17
N GLU A 49 8.86 9.87 9.02
CA GLU A 49 7.63 10.15 8.28
C GLU A 49 7.74 9.74 6.80
N LYS A 50 8.86 10.05 6.16
CA LYS A 50 9.16 9.55 4.81
C LYS A 50 9.14 8.01 4.75
N GLN A 51 9.75 7.34 5.72
CA GLN A 51 9.78 5.88 5.78
C GLN A 51 8.38 5.28 6.05
N LYS A 52 7.53 5.94 6.85
CA LYS A 52 6.13 5.54 7.05
C LYS A 52 5.38 5.54 5.73
N ALA A 53 5.36 6.66 5.02
CA ALA A 53 4.68 6.77 3.73
C ALA A 53 5.17 5.69 2.76
N LYS A 54 6.49 5.55 2.60
CA LYS A 54 7.10 4.56 1.74
C LYS A 54 6.70 3.11 2.09
N PHE A 55 6.60 2.81 3.38
CA PHE A 55 6.26 1.48 3.86
C PHE A 55 4.78 1.16 3.68
N VAL A 56 3.89 2.12 3.98
CA VAL A 56 2.43 1.97 3.81
C VAL A 56 2.07 1.62 2.37
N TYR A 57 2.65 2.32 1.39
CA TYR A 57 2.41 2.07 -0.03
C TYR A 57 3.29 0.99 -0.65
N GLY A 58 4.22 0.41 0.11
CA GLY A 58 5.12 -0.63 -0.38
C GLY A 58 6.04 -0.19 -1.52
N VAL A 59 6.40 1.09 -1.58
CA VAL A 59 7.20 1.69 -2.65
C VAL A 59 8.68 1.66 -2.30
N LEU A 60 9.54 1.35 -3.28
CA LEU A 60 11.00 1.38 -3.12
C LEU A 60 11.54 2.82 -3.24
N GLU A 61 12.72 3.06 -2.66
CA GLU A 61 13.34 4.39 -2.57
C GLU A 61 13.48 5.08 -3.93
N LYS A 62 13.97 4.36 -4.94
CA LYS A 62 14.14 4.89 -6.30
C LYS A 62 12.82 5.39 -6.88
N GLN A 63 11.76 4.59 -6.74
CA GLN A 63 10.43 4.96 -7.24
C GLN A 63 9.84 6.12 -6.44
N PHE A 64 10.00 6.10 -5.11
CA PHE A 64 9.52 7.17 -4.24
C PHE A 64 10.14 8.52 -4.57
N ARG A 65 11.46 8.55 -4.81
CA ARG A 65 12.15 9.76 -5.30
C ARG A 65 11.59 10.26 -6.63
N GLY A 66 11.28 9.35 -7.55
CA GLY A 66 10.65 9.69 -8.83
C GLY A 66 9.24 10.30 -8.65
N TYR A 67 8.46 9.79 -7.70
CA TYR A 67 7.14 10.36 -7.37
C TYR A 67 7.27 11.75 -6.73
N PHE A 68 8.21 11.91 -5.80
CA PHE A 68 8.48 13.19 -5.17
C PHE A 68 8.92 14.26 -6.20
N LYS A 69 9.83 13.90 -7.13
CA LYS A 69 10.24 14.81 -8.21
C LYS A 69 9.06 15.25 -9.08
N ARG A 70 8.16 14.32 -9.42
CA ARG A 70 6.92 14.64 -10.15
C ARG A 70 5.96 15.50 -9.34
N ALA A 71 5.76 15.20 -8.08
CA ALA A 71 4.90 15.98 -7.19
C ALA A 71 5.38 17.43 -7.05
N LYS A 72 6.70 17.64 -6.97
CA LYS A 72 7.31 18.97 -6.93
C LYS A 72 7.12 19.79 -8.21
N ALA A 73 7.00 19.13 -9.36
CA ALA A 73 6.76 19.78 -10.65
C ALA A 73 5.27 20.11 -10.90
N MET A 74 4.37 19.59 -10.07
CA MET A 74 2.94 19.88 -10.16
C MET A 74 2.60 21.18 -9.38
N PRO A 75 1.62 21.96 -9.83
CA PRO A 75 1.14 23.14 -9.10
C PRO A 75 0.51 22.71 -7.77
N GLY A 76 0.60 23.56 -6.75
CA GLY A 76 0.03 23.34 -5.42
C GLY A 76 1.02 22.78 -4.40
N VAL A 77 0.48 22.24 -3.29
CA VAL A 77 1.29 21.70 -2.18
C VAL A 77 1.93 20.37 -2.55
N THR A 78 3.26 20.30 -2.51
CA THR A 78 4.02 19.11 -2.91
C THR A 78 3.62 17.86 -2.13
N GLY A 79 3.27 18.00 -0.83
CA GLY A 79 2.82 16.89 0.00
C GLY A 79 1.53 16.28 -0.50
N ASP A 80 0.53 17.10 -0.79
CA ASP A 80 -0.78 16.66 -1.29
C ASP A 80 -0.65 16.02 -2.67
N ASN A 81 0.13 16.64 -3.56
CA ASN A 81 0.44 16.08 -4.87
C ASN A 81 1.10 14.70 -4.77
N LEU A 82 2.03 14.53 -3.83
CA LEU A 82 2.69 13.25 -3.58
C LEU A 82 1.69 12.19 -3.10
N MET A 83 0.82 12.55 -2.14
CA MET A 83 -0.22 11.66 -1.65
C MET A 83 -1.21 11.28 -2.75
N GLN A 84 -1.62 12.22 -3.58
CA GLN A 84 -2.48 11.98 -4.74
C GLN A 84 -1.85 11.00 -5.73
N ILE A 85 -0.54 11.16 -6.02
CA ILE A 85 0.19 10.22 -6.90
C ILE A 85 0.25 8.82 -6.28
N LEU A 86 0.45 8.70 -4.97
CA LEU A 86 0.53 7.41 -4.28
C LEU A 86 -0.85 6.73 -4.18
N GLU A 87 -1.90 7.49 -3.91
CA GLU A 87 -3.28 6.98 -3.83
C GLU A 87 -3.83 6.58 -5.21
N SER A 88 -3.45 7.28 -6.30
CA SER A 88 -3.89 6.96 -7.66
C SER A 88 -3.24 5.72 -8.28
N ARG A 89 -2.36 5.02 -7.58
CA ARG A 89 -1.75 3.77 -8.06
C ARG A 89 -2.77 2.64 -8.09
N LEU A 90 -2.75 1.82 -9.14
CA LEU A 90 -3.70 0.73 -9.30
C LEU A 90 -3.65 -0.30 -8.16
N ASP A 91 -2.46 -0.66 -7.65
CA ASP A 91 -2.33 -1.55 -6.50
C ASP A 91 -3.00 -1.00 -5.23
N ASN A 92 -2.92 0.31 -5.02
CA ASN A 92 -3.58 0.95 -3.89
C ASN A 92 -5.09 1.10 -4.12
N VAL A 93 -5.54 1.46 -5.34
CA VAL A 93 -6.96 1.55 -5.68
C VAL A 93 -7.66 0.20 -5.48
N VAL A 94 -7.06 -0.89 -5.95
CA VAL A 94 -7.56 -2.27 -5.77
C VAL A 94 -7.69 -2.63 -4.28
N PHE A 95 -6.71 -2.23 -3.45
CA PHE A 95 -6.80 -2.38 -1.99
C PHE A 95 -7.93 -1.54 -1.39
N ARG A 96 -8.08 -0.27 -1.80
CA ARG A 96 -9.14 0.64 -1.30
C ARG A 96 -10.54 0.18 -1.69
N LEU A 97 -10.69 -0.44 -2.86
CA LEU A 97 -11.95 -1.04 -3.31
C LEU A 97 -12.31 -2.34 -2.57
N GLY A 98 -11.44 -2.83 -1.69
CA GLY A 98 -11.70 -4.03 -0.90
C GLY A 98 -11.45 -5.35 -1.64
N PHE A 99 -10.86 -5.34 -2.83
CA PHE A 99 -10.55 -6.57 -3.59
C PHE A 99 -9.37 -7.35 -2.99
N ALA A 100 -8.69 -6.80 -2.01
CA ALA A 100 -7.58 -7.44 -1.30
C ALA A 100 -7.51 -6.98 0.15
N LYS A 101 -7.09 -7.86 1.06
CA LYS A 101 -6.89 -7.54 2.50
C LYS A 101 -5.67 -6.66 2.74
N THR A 102 -4.66 -6.78 1.87
CA THR A 102 -3.40 -6.04 2.01
C THR A 102 -2.96 -5.46 0.66
N ARG A 103 -2.18 -4.37 0.69
CA ARG A 103 -1.59 -3.80 -0.52
C ARG A 103 -0.63 -4.75 -1.24
N LYS A 104 0.00 -5.68 -0.51
CA LYS A 104 0.85 -6.71 -1.13
C LYS A 104 0.05 -7.70 -1.95
N GLU A 105 -1.08 -8.14 -1.42
CA GLU A 105 -2.04 -9.00 -2.10
C GLU A 105 -2.66 -8.29 -3.31
N ALA A 106 -3.12 -7.04 -3.14
CA ALA A 106 -3.60 -6.22 -4.25
C ALA A 106 -2.59 -6.12 -5.40
N ARG A 107 -1.32 -5.92 -5.05
CA ARG A 107 -0.22 -5.89 -6.03
C ARG A 107 -0.05 -7.22 -6.75
N GLN A 108 -0.21 -8.34 -6.06
CA GLN A 108 -0.15 -9.68 -6.65
C GLN A 108 -1.33 -9.90 -7.61
N ILE A 109 -2.54 -9.55 -7.19
CA ILE A 109 -3.76 -9.64 -8.03
C ILE A 109 -3.59 -8.85 -9.33
N VAL A 110 -3.08 -7.61 -9.24
CA VAL A 110 -2.80 -6.79 -10.43
C VAL A 110 -1.72 -7.44 -11.31
N THR A 111 -0.60 -7.87 -10.73
CA THR A 111 0.53 -8.47 -11.49
C THR A 111 0.11 -9.75 -12.22
N HIS A 112 -0.83 -10.52 -11.64
CA HIS A 112 -1.39 -11.70 -12.30
C HIS A 112 -2.41 -11.35 -13.40
N GLY A 113 -2.74 -10.06 -13.57
CA GLY A 113 -3.62 -9.57 -14.63
C GLY A 113 -5.10 -9.88 -14.39
N HIS A 114 -5.50 -9.94 -13.12
CA HIS A 114 -6.90 -10.13 -12.74
C HIS A 114 -7.72 -8.85 -12.75
N ILE A 115 -7.10 -7.71 -13.03
CA ILE A 115 -7.74 -6.40 -13.04
C ILE A 115 -7.79 -5.82 -14.46
N HIS A 116 -8.93 -5.26 -14.80
CA HIS A 116 -9.15 -4.50 -16.01
C HIS A 116 -9.42 -3.03 -15.67
N VAL A 117 -8.89 -2.13 -16.48
CA VAL A 117 -9.17 -0.70 -16.44
C VAL A 117 -9.76 -0.31 -17.79
N ASN A 118 -10.97 0.25 -17.78
CA ASN A 118 -11.71 0.60 -18.99
C ASN A 118 -11.83 -0.58 -19.98
N GLY A 119 -12.09 -1.79 -19.45
CA GLY A 119 -12.22 -3.01 -20.24
C GLY A 119 -10.90 -3.64 -20.70
N ARG A 120 -9.76 -2.99 -20.49
CA ARG A 120 -8.42 -3.52 -20.86
C ARG A 120 -7.71 -4.13 -19.68
N ARG A 121 -7.08 -5.29 -19.88
CA ARG A 121 -6.24 -5.92 -18.87
C ARG A 121 -5.02 -5.06 -18.55
N VAL A 122 -4.78 -4.81 -17.26
CA VAL A 122 -3.61 -4.07 -16.77
C VAL A 122 -2.90 -4.90 -15.70
N ASP A 123 -1.63 -5.22 -15.93
CA ASP A 123 -0.77 -6.02 -15.04
C ASP A 123 0.33 -5.19 -14.36
N ILE A 124 0.30 -3.87 -14.53
CA ILE A 124 1.27 -2.93 -13.96
C ILE A 124 0.72 -2.32 -12.67
N PRO A 125 1.23 -2.71 -11.46
CA PRO A 125 0.75 -2.18 -10.18
C PRO A 125 0.91 -0.67 -10.00
N SER A 126 1.89 -0.08 -10.68
CA SER A 126 2.15 1.36 -10.65
C SER A 126 1.35 2.15 -11.69
N PHE A 127 0.43 1.52 -12.42
CA PHE A 127 -0.48 2.20 -13.35
C PHE A 127 -1.24 3.29 -12.60
N ARG A 128 -1.35 4.46 -13.20
CA ARG A 128 -2.03 5.61 -12.59
C ARG A 128 -3.48 5.63 -13.05
N VAL A 129 -4.37 5.38 -12.12
CA VAL A 129 -5.83 5.48 -12.32
C VAL A 129 -6.22 6.94 -12.24
N ARG A 130 -7.10 7.38 -13.13
CA ARG A 130 -7.65 8.73 -13.18
C ARG A 130 -9.09 8.73 -12.67
N PRO A 131 -9.60 9.84 -12.17
CA PRO A 131 -11.02 9.99 -11.90
C PRO A 131 -11.83 9.71 -13.19
N GLY A 132 -12.87 8.89 -13.08
CA GLY A 132 -13.68 8.44 -14.21
C GLY A 132 -13.25 7.10 -14.83
N ASP A 133 -12.05 6.56 -14.48
CA ASP A 133 -11.67 5.23 -14.96
C ASP A 133 -12.50 4.14 -14.28
N LEU A 134 -13.03 3.20 -15.08
CA LEU A 134 -13.77 2.03 -14.61
C LEU A 134 -12.78 0.89 -14.28
N VAL A 135 -12.68 0.54 -13.00
CA VAL A 135 -11.84 -0.59 -12.54
C VAL A 135 -12.74 -1.81 -12.32
N SER A 136 -12.46 -2.90 -13.01
CA SER A 136 -13.22 -4.15 -12.93
C SER A 136 -12.32 -5.37 -12.75
N VAL A 137 -12.90 -6.45 -12.24
CA VAL A 137 -12.23 -7.74 -12.06
C VAL A 137 -12.45 -8.59 -13.29
N ALA A 138 -11.40 -9.27 -13.78
CA ALA A 138 -11.51 -10.22 -14.87
C ALA A 138 -12.53 -11.33 -14.54
N PRO A 139 -13.39 -11.77 -15.49
CA PRO A 139 -14.42 -12.78 -15.23
C PRO A 139 -13.88 -14.05 -14.59
N LYS A 140 -12.74 -14.53 -15.08
CA LYS A 140 -12.05 -15.74 -14.55
C LYS A 140 -11.52 -15.59 -13.13
N ALA A 141 -11.35 -14.38 -12.64
CA ALA A 141 -10.82 -14.09 -11.31
C ALA A 141 -11.91 -13.78 -10.27
N LYS A 142 -13.17 -13.65 -10.69
CA LYS A 142 -14.29 -13.35 -9.78
C LYS A 142 -14.45 -14.42 -8.70
N GLU A 143 -14.44 -15.67 -9.08
CA GLU A 143 -14.58 -16.81 -8.15
C GLU A 143 -13.41 -16.86 -7.14
N LEU A 144 -12.17 -16.63 -7.62
CA LEU A 144 -10.97 -16.58 -6.78
C LEU A 144 -11.06 -15.45 -5.75
N LEU A 145 -11.50 -14.28 -6.16
CA LEU A 145 -11.63 -13.12 -5.28
C LEU A 145 -12.80 -13.25 -4.31
N LEU A 146 -13.92 -13.82 -4.74
CA LEU A 146 -15.06 -14.12 -3.87
C LEU A 146 -14.66 -15.12 -2.78
N SER A 147 -13.92 -16.17 -3.11
CA SER A 147 -13.42 -17.13 -2.11
C SER A 147 -12.49 -16.47 -1.08
N LEU A 148 -11.64 -15.53 -1.49
CA LEU A 148 -10.78 -14.77 -0.58
C LEU A 148 -11.56 -13.82 0.33
N ILE A 149 -12.67 -13.26 -0.13
CA ILE A 149 -13.55 -12.40 0.67
C ILE A 149 -14.31 -13.25 1.70
N HIS A 150 -14.89 -14.38 1.30
CA HIS A 150 -15.64 -15.28 2.21
C HIS A 150 -14.79 -15.88 3.33
N ILE A 151 -13.51 -16.14 3.11
CA ILE A 151 -12.58 -16.61 4.17
C ILE A 151 -12.40 -15.55 5.28
N SER A 152 -12.78 -14.31 5.04
CA SER A 152 -12.63 -13.23 6.02
C SER A 152 -13.86 -12.93 6.86
N GLU A 153 -15.02 -13.51 6.53
CA GLU A 153 -16.20 -13.37 7.37
C GLU A 153 -16.03 -14.23 8.62
N PRO A 154 -16.18 -13.65 9.84
CA PRO A 154 -16.19 -14.45 11.06
C PRO A 154 -17.39 -15.39 10.98
N THR A 155 -17.15 -16.69 11.00
CA THR A 155 -18.19 -17.69 11.22
C THR A 155 -18.93 -17.33 12.52
N ARG A 156 -20.20 -17.00 12.41
CA ARG A 156 -21.10 -16.83 13.55
C ARG A 156 -21.24 -18.14 14.31
#